data_ae2831890cb4198996f3ec93b1a500c8
#
_entry.id   ae2831890cb4198996f3ec93b1a500c8
#
_cell.length_a   1.000
_cell.length_b   1.000
_cell.length_c   1.000
_cell.angle_alpha   90.00
_cell.angle_beta   90.00
_cell.angle_gamma   90.00
#
_symmetry.space_group_name_H-M   'P 1'
#
loop_
_entity.id
_entity.type
_entity.pdbx_description
1 polymer ?
#
loop_
_entity_poly.entity_id
_entity_poly.type
_entity_poly.pdbx_seq_one_letter_code
_entity_poly.pdbx_strand_id
1 'polypeptide(L)'
;PYATQPREGRGKDAADWYRINPHRLHLGVVGFEGLNPAELTEIDQTLDLMDGVIRSSFTTEGEKIAVTTACDPDADRFTATIEGKKHLPIAIRFAYPTGAHTDDASNWAADEKHSTELVASTEQSATLLRTIDTARYYVRLDWTGKATIAQKGRNHFTLTPEEDRWTIAAHFTPQETKATAEQQDILAVEGAATAFWNNFWMKGGVVDFSHCTDPRAKELERRVVLSQYLLAVQCAGPTPPQETGLTYNSWFGKFHLEMIYWHQAQFALYGHEDLLLRTLKWYHSAADGARHIAERQGFEGLRWMKMTDPDAMEAPSKVGSFLIWQQPHLIHLAELVYRATKDEAVLKNYYDLVMKTAEFMYSFATYDEANDRYILKGIIAAQETLRASENVNPPMELSSWHYGLSTAQLWRERMGEPRVAEWDTLLAKLSPLAKDAEGKLYLASEDATDSYTNIRFISDHPAVTGALGMYPESRLLDKEIMNNTIDKIFEVWNWDETW
;
A
#
# COMPACT_ATOMS: atom_id res chain seq x y z
N PRO A 1 26.56 1.98 5.43
CA PRO A 1 26.24 3.24 4.72
C PRO A 1 24.77 3.32 4.31
N TYR A 2 24.19 4.51 4.36
CA TYR A 2 22.81 4.77 3.96
C TYR A 2 22.74 4.93 2.44
N ALA A 3 21.67 4.45 1.81
CA ALA A 3 21.41 4.66 0.37
C ALA A 3 20.85 6.08 0.15
N THR A 4 21.73 7.05 0.22
CA THR A 4 21.38 8.45 -0.05
C THR A 4 21.26 8.71 -1.54
N GLN A 5 20.70 9.86 -1.91
CA GLN A 5 20.54 10.29 -3.29
C GLN A 5 21.61 11.38 -3.62
N PRO A 6 22.74 11.01 -4.21
CA PRO A 6 23.75 11.98 -4.67
C PRO A 6 23.15 12.95 -5.70
N ARG A 7 23.72 14.15 -5.79
CA ARG A 7 23.22 15.18 -6.71
C ARG A 7 23.93 15.18 -8.06
N GLU A 8 25.10 14.53 -8.15
CA GLU A 8 25.98 14.61 -9.34
C GLU A 8 26.73 13.29 -9.61
N GLY A 9 27.21 13.13 -10.84
CA GLY A 9 28.08 12.06 -11.27
C GLY A 9 27.42 10.68 -11.31
N ARG A 10 28.23 9.63 -11.51
CA ARG A 10 27.75 8.23 -11.62
C ARG A 10 26.91 7.76 -10.43
N GLY A 11 27.15 8.33 -9.25
CA GLY A 11 26.35 8.02 -8.06
C GLY A 11 24.92 8.51 -8.21
N LYS A 12 24.70 9.69 -8.81
CA LYS A 12 23.37 10.20 -9.12
C LYS A 12 22.64 9.30 -10.11
N ASP A 13 23.31 8.96 -11.22
CA ASP A 13 22.71 8.13 -12.27
C ASP A 13 22.28 6.76 -11.73
N ALA A 14 23.13 6.14 -10.90
CA ALA A 14 22.81 4.88 -10.24
C ALA A 14 21.65 5.03 -9.24
N ALA A 15 21.67 6.07 -8.41
CA ALA A 15 20.60 6.31 -7.45
C ALA A 15 19.25 6.58 -8.14
N ASP A 16 19.26 7.37 -9.20
CA ASP A 16 18.05 7.66 -9.99
C ASP A 16 17.52 6.39 -10.66
N TRP A 17 18.39 5.52 -11.17
CA TRP A 17 17.99 4.25 -11.76
C TRP A 17 17.37 3.30 -10.71
N TYR A 18 18.02 3.11 -9.55
CA TYR A 18 17.50 2.26 -8.47
C TYR A 18 16.25 2.84 -7.80
N ARG A 19 16.08 4.16 -7.85
CA ARG A 19 14.88 4.81 -7.36
C ARG A 19 13.66 4.47 -8.21
N ILE A 20 13.84 4.36 -9.52
CA ILE A 20 12.79 4.02 -10.48
C ILE A 20 12.58 2.50 -10.58
N ASN A 21 13.64 1.70 -10.51
CA ASN A 21 13.60 0.27 -10.81
C ASN A 21 13.89 -0.60 -9.58
N PRO A 22 13.27 -1.79 -9.46
CA PRO A 22 12.08 -2.20 -10.19
C PRO A 22 10.85 -1.40 -9.76
N HIS A 23 9.83 -1.34 -10.62
CA HIS A 23 8.56 -0.66 -10.35
C HIS A 23 7.39 -1.52 -10.82
N ARG A 24 6.17 -1.12 -10.45
CA ARG A 24 4.95 -1.76 -10.92
C ARG A 24 4.76 -1.53 -12.41
N LEU A 25 4.34 -2.57 -13.11
CA LEU A 25 4.10 -2.50 -14.55
C LEU A 25 2.63 -2.13 -14.81
N HIS A 26 2.40 -1.23 -15.75
CA HIS A 26 1.10 -1.05 -16.37
C HIS A 26 0.83 -2.25 -17.28
N LEU A 27 -0.11 -3.12 -16.89
CA LEU A 27 -0.32 -4.43 -17.54
C LEU A 27 -1.08 -4.35 -18.87
N GLY A 28 -1.79 -3.28 -19.15
CA GLY A 28 -2.53 -3.07 -20.38
C GLY A 28 -3.91 -2.44 -20.17
N VAL A 29 -4.57 -2.12 -21.26
CA VAL A 29 -5.94 -1.57 -21.29
C VAL A 29 -6.77 -2.44 -22.19
N VAL A 30 -7.97 -2.82 -21.73
CA VAL A 30 -9.01 -3.49 -22.50
C VAL A 30 -10.25 -2.59 -22.47
N GLY A 31 -10.73 -2.18 -23.62
CA GLY A 31 -11.85 -1.26 -23.73
C GLY A 31 -12.38 -1.17 -25.16
N PHE A 32 -13.43 -0.41 -25.40
CA PHE A 32 -14.00 -0.27 -26.74
C PHE A 32 -13.04 0.44 -27.70
N GLU A 33 -12.89 -0.09 -28.90
CA GLU A 33 -12.08 0.51 -29.97
C GLU A 33 -12.78 1.72 -30.55
N GLY A 34 -12.08 2.87 -30.57
CA GLY A 34 -12.52 4.07 -31.24
C GLY A 34 -13.78 4.75 -30.68
N LEU A 35 -14.27 4.32 -29.52
CA LEU A 35 -15.43 4.92 -28.88
C LEU A 35 -15.06 6.33 -28.36
N ASN A 36 -15.81 7.35 -28.81
CA ASN A 36 -15.63 8.71 -28.34
C ASN A 36 -16.56 9.02 -27.15
N PRO A 37 -16.06 9.23 -25.94
CA PRO A 37 -16.89 9.50 -24.78
C PRO A 37 -17.82 10.73 -24.93
N ALA A 38 -17.42 11.73 -25.75
CA ALA A 38 -18.22 12.93 -25.97
C ALA A 38 -19.48 12.67 -26.82
N GLU A 39 -19.56 11.54 -27.51
CA GLU A 39 -20.70 11.15 -28.36
C GLU A 39 -21.66 10.18 -27.65
N LEU A 40 -21.34 9.79 -26.41
CA LEU A 40 -22.19 8.91 -25.63
C LEU A 40 -23.34 9.68 -24.99
N THR A 41 -24.51 9.05 -25.00
CA THR A 41 -25.73 9.58 -24.35
C THR A 41 -26.31 8.51 -23.42
N GLU A 42 -27.25 8.91 -22.57
CA GLU A 42 -27.93 7.99 -21.63
C GLU A 42 -26.96 7.13 -20.81
N ILE A 43 -25.89 7.75 -20.35
CA ILE A 43 -24.85 7.06 -19.58
C ILE A 43 -25.37 6.81 -18.16
N ASP A 44 -25.36 5.54 -17.76
CA ASP A 44 -25.62 5.10 -16.39
C ASP A 44 -24.53 4.09 -15.98
N GLN A 45 -23.96 4.28 -14.80
CA GLN A 45 -22.97 3.34 -14.25
C GLN A 45 -23.12 3.22 -12.75
N THR A 46 -23.26 1.99 -12.29
CA THR A 46 -23.38 1.66 -10.88
C THR A 46 -22.37 0.59 -10.52
N LEU A 47 -21.63 0.80 -9.44
CA LEU A 47 -20.87 -0.23 -8.73
C LEU A 47 -21.69 -0.63 -7.50
N ASP A 48 -22.10 -1.88 -7.44
CA ASP A 48 -22.71 -2.45 -6.24
C ASP A 48 -21.60 -3.01 -5.33
N LEU A 49 -21.42 -2.41 -4.15
CA LEU A 49 -20.39 -2.82 -3.21
C LEU A 49 -20.68 -4.19 -2.59
N MET A 50 -21.92 -4.65 -2.60
CA MET A 50 -22.30 -5.97 -2.06
C MET A 50 -21.87 -7.13 -2.96
N ASP A 51 -21.78 -6.91 -4.26
CA ASP A 51 -21.36 -7.94 -5.21
C ASP A 51 -20.04 -7.62 -5.93
N GLY A 52 -19.55 -6.37 -5.80
CA GLY A 52 -18.31 -5.91 -6.44
C GLY A 52 -18.40 -5.82 -7.95
N VAL A 53 -19.61 -5.75 -8.50
CA VAL A 53 -19.88 -5.75 -9.94
C VAL A 53 -20.20 -4.35 -10.43
N ILE A 54 -19.55 -3.93 -11.52
CA ILE A 54 -19.86 -2.67 -12.20
C ILE A 54 -20.85 -2.98 -13.32
N ARG A 55 -21.99 -2.30 -13.31
CA ARG A 55 -23.01 -2.33 -14.35
C ARG A 55 -23.07 -0.98 -15.03
N SER A 56 -22.77 -0.96 -16.32
CA SER A 56 -22.74 0.26 -17.13
C SER A 56 -23.70 0.13 -18.29
N SER A 57 -24.35 1.23 -18.67
CA SER A 57 -25.05 1.33 -19.95
C SER A 57 -24.86 2.69 -20.57
N PHE A 58 -24.86 2.74 -21.89
CA PHE A 58 -24.79 3.99 -22.65
C PHE A 58 -25.41 3.79 -24.02
N THR A 59 -25.77 4.88 -24.68
CA THR A 59 -26.25 4.88 -26.05
C THR A 59 -25.18 5.51 -26.96
N THR A 60 -24.85 4.83 -28.05
CA THR A 60 -23.95 5.30 -29.12
C THR A 60 -24.54 5.02 -30.48
N GLU A 61 -24.58 6.03 -31.35
CA GLU A 61 -25.21 5.99 -32.70
C GLU A 61 -26.66 5.43 -32.70
N GLY A 62 -27.40 5.71 -31.63
CA GLY A 62 -28.78 5.28 -31.45
C GLY A 62 -28.99 3.86 -30.92
N GLU A 63 -27.92 3.11 -30.68
CA GLU A 63 -27.98 1.76 -30.12
C GLU A 63 -27.53 1.75 -28.65
N LYS A 64 -28.29 1.08 -27.80
CA LYS A 64 -27.98 0.91 -26.38
C LYS A 64 -27.00 -0.25 -26.18
N ILE A 65 -25.94 0.01 -25.43
CA ILE A 65 -24.95 -0.98 -25.02
C ILE A 65 -25.02 -1.12 -23.50
N ALA A 66 -25.00 -2.34 -23.00
CA ALA A 66 -24.86 -2.66 -21.58
C ALA A 66 -23.58 -3.45 -21.35
N VAL A 67 -22.90 -3.18 -20.24
CA VAL A 67 -21.65 -3.85 -19.86
C VAL A 67 -21.71 -4.22 -18.40
N THR A 68 -21.45 -5.49 -18.09
CA THR A 68 -21.27 -5.99 -16.72
C THR A 68 -19.81 -6.40 -16.54
N THR A 69 -19.12 -5.77 -15.60
CA THR A 69 -17.69 -6.02 -15.34
C THR A 69 -17.49 -6.55 -13.92
N ALA A 70 -16.72 -7.64 -13.81
CA ALA A 70 -16.35 -8.26 -12.55
C ALA A 70 -14.86 -8.65 -12.54
N CYS A 71 -14.22 -8.59 -11.35
CA CYS A 71 -12.87 -9.05 -11.13
C CYS A 71 -12.86 -10.36 -10.34
N ASP A 72 -11.96 -11.28 -10.73
CA ASP A 72 -11.69 -12.50 -9.99
C ASP A 72 -11.00 -12.17 -8.65
N PRO A 73 -11.50 -12.66 -7.51
CA PRO A 73 -10.90 -12.39 -6.23
C PRO A 73 -9.55 -13.10 -5.98
N ASP A 74 -9.26 -14.16 -6.75
CA ASP A 74 -8.11 -15.04 -6.52
C ASP A 74 -7.09 -15.03 -7.67
N ALA A 75 -7.38 -14.32 -8.78
CA ALA A 75 -6.49 -14.23 -9.94
C ALA A 75 -6.48 -12.82 -10.53
N ASP A 76 -5.36 -12.46 -11.20
CA ASP A 76 -5.25 -11.22 -11.97
C ASP A 76 -6.08 -11.32 -13.26
N ARG A 77 -7.38 -11.50 -13.11
CA ARG A 77 -8.35 -11.72 -14.18
C ARG A 77 -9.59 -10.86 -13.96
N PHE A 78 -10.11 -10.32 -15.04
CA PHE A 78 -11.43 -9.71 -15.04
C PHE A 78 -12.26 -10.21 -16.21
N THR A 79 -13.57 -10.02 -16.13
CA THR A 79 -14.52 -10.29 -17.21
C THR A 79 -15.35 -9.06 -17.51
N ALA A 80 -15.76 -8.93 -18.77
CA ALA A 80 -16.75 -7.98 -19.21
C ALA A 80 -17.78 -8.70 -20.09
N THR A 81 -19.04 -8.72 -19.66
CA THR A 81 -20.17 -9.17 -20.46
C THR A 81 -20.78 -7.96 -21.14
N ILE A 82 -20.85 -8.00 -22.48
CA ILE A 82 -21.32 -6.90 -23.31
C ILE A 82 -22.60 -7.33 -24.02
N GLU A 83 -23.62 -6.49 -23.98
CA GLU A 83 -24.91 -6.71 -24.61
C GLU A 83 -25.28 -5.50 -25.48
N GLY A 84 -25.63 -5.73 -26.75
CA GLY A 84 -26.06 -4.72 -27.68
C GLY A 84 -25.99 -5.19 -29.12
N LYS A 85 -26.85 -4.66 -29.98
CA LYS A 85 -26.88 -5.05 -31.42
C LYS A 85 -25.71 -4.47 -32.20
N LYS A 86 -25.06 -3.44 -31.70
CA LYS A 86 -23.84 -2.90 -32.31
C LYS A 86 -22.65 -3.69 -31.79
N HIS A 87 -22.04 -4.46 -32.65
CA HIS A 87 -20.87 -5.31 -32.33
C HIS A 87 -19.59 -4.47 -32.28
N LEU A 88 -19.47 -3.67 -31.20
CA LEU A 88 -18.30 -2.79 -31.00
C LEU A 88 -17.03 -3.62 -30.76
N PRO A 89 -15.96 -3.39 -31.55
CA PRO A 89 -14.71 -4.06 -31.30
C PRO A 89 -14.10 -3.63 -29.96
N ILE A 90 -13.40 -4.57 -29.32
CA ILE A 90 -12.60 -4.30 -28.12
C ILE A 90 -11.14 -4.10 -28.51
N ALA A 91 -10.55 -2.99 -28.09
CA ALA A 91 -9.13 -2.75 -28.14
C ALA A 91 -8.43 -3.40 -26.96
N ILE A 92 -7.32 -4.08 -27.21
CA ILE A 92 -6.37 -4.56 -26.23
C ILE A 92 -5.05 -3.85 -26.53
N ARG A 93 -4.66 -2.91 -25.68
CA ARG A 93 -3.51 -2.02 -25.90
C ARG A 93 -2.57 -2.05 -24.72
N PHE A 94 -1.29 -1.89 -25.01
CA PHE A 94 -0.24 -1.92 -24.02
C PHE A 94 0.65 -0.70 -24.16
N ALA A 95 0.83 0.02 -23.06
CA ALA A 95 1.81 1.11 -22.94
C ALA A 95 3.18 0.57 -22.53
N TYR A 96 4.24 1.34 -22.81
CA TYR A 96 5.52 1.13 -22.15
C TYR A 96 5.39 1.63 -20.71
N PRO A 97 5.66 0.79 -19.70
CA PRO A 97 5.48 1.19 -18.32
C PRO A 97 6.52 2.24 -17.91
N THR A 98 6.14 3.12 -16.99
CA THR A 98 7.03 4.10 -16.39
C THR A 98 7.10 3.91 -14.88
N GLY A 99 8.30 4.12 -14.32
CA GLY A 99 8.49 4.20 -12.88
C GLY A 99 8.58 5.64 -12.41
N ALA A 100 7.79 6.54 -12.99
CA ALA A 100 7.78 7.94 -12.59
C ALA A 100 7.34 8.14 -11.14
N HIS A 101 7.66 9.30 -10.58
CA HIS A 101 7.32 9.62 -9.19
C HIS A 101 5.82 9.57 -8.95
N THR A 102 5.05 10.15 -9.88
CA THR A 102 3.58 10.23 -9.78
C THR A 102 3.00 10.32 -11.18
N ASP A 103 2.35 9.25 -11.66
CA ASP A 103 1.66 9.20 -12.95
C ASP A 103 0.75 7.95 -13.05
N ASP A 104 0.13 7.74 -14.21
CA ASP A 104 -0.64 6.55 -14.54
C ASP A 104 0.23 5.32 -14.92
N ALA A 105 1.53 5.41 -14.71
CA ALA A 105 2.53 4.38 -15.03
C ALA A 105 2.58 3.98 -16.52
N SER A 106 2.16 4.86 -17.43
CA SER A 106 2.06 4.54 -18.85
C SER A 106 2.74 5.58 -19.76
N ASN A 107 3.50 5.11 -20.76
CA ASN A 107 4.05 5.93 -21.83
C ASN A 107 3.60 5.36 -23.19
N TRP A 108 2.53 5.91 -23.71
CA TRP A 108 1.93 5.52 -24.98
C TRP A 108 2.76 5.96 -26.21
N ALA A 109 3.69 6.90 -26.04
CA ALA A 109 4.55 7.38 -27.11
C ALA A 109 5.80 6.51 -27.34
N ALA A 110 6.08 5.55 -26.45
CA ALA A 110 7.28 4.70 -26.50
C ALA A 110 6.99 3.29 -27.06
N ASP A 111 6.11 3.18 -28.05
CA ASP A 111 5.63 1.91 -28.62
C ASP A 111 6.77 1.02 -29.18
N GLU A 112 7.87 1.62 -29.64
CA GLU A 112 9.03 0.91 -30.16
C GLU A 112 9.90 0.22 -29.11
N LYS A 113 9.75 0.57 -27.81
CA LYS A 113 10.58 0.04 -26.72
C LYS A 113 10.14 -1.33 -26.19
N HIS A 114 8.98 -1.78 -26.62
CA HIS A 114 8.41 -3.05 -26.17
C HIS A 114 7.66 -3.74 -27.30
N SER A 115 7.29 -5.01 -27.11
CA SER A 115 6.53 -5.76 -28.10
C SER A 115 5.47 -6.64 -27.49
N THR A 116 4.43 -6.92 -28.29
CA THR A 116 3.39 -7.89 -28.01
C THR A 116 3.26 -8.84 -29.16
N GLU A 117 3.32 -10.14 -28.88
CA GLU A 117 3.20 -11.20 -29.89
C GLU A 117 1.97 -12.04 -29.61
N LEU A 118 1.19 -12.35 -30.66
CA LEU A 118 0.13 -13.34 -30.59
C LEU A 118 0.79 -14.72 -30.71
N VAL A 119 0.94 -15.43 -29.58
CA VAL A 119 1.67 -16.70 -29.54
C VAL A 119 0.76 -17.93 -29.69
N ALA A 120 -0.52 -17.78 -29.38
CA ALA A 120 -1.53 -18.83 -29.60
C ALA A 120 -2.89 -18.20 -29.84
N SER A 121 -3.72 -18.87 -30.65
CA SER A 121 -5.11 -18.50 -30.92
C SER A 121 -5.95 -19.72 -31.23
N THR A 122 -7.20 -19.72 -30.75
CA THR A 122 -8.25 -20.68 -31.07
C THR A 122 -9.50 -19.93 -31.49
N GLU A 123 -10.63 -20.63 -31.67
CA GLU A 123 -11.92 -19.99 -31.98
C GLU A 123 -12.44 -19.10 -30.85
N GLN A 124 -12.05 -19.38 -29.58
CA GLN A 124 -12.57 -18.68 -28.39
C GLN A 124 -11.48 -18.24 -27.43
N SER A 125 -10.22 -18.24 -27.83
CA SER A 125 -9.12 -17.73 -26.99
C SER A 125 -7.94 -17.22 -27.79
N ALA A 126 -7.15 -16.35 -27.17
CA ALA A 126 -5.86 -15.89 -27.66
C ALA A 126 -4.89 -15.73 -26.50
N THR A 127 -3.60 -15.98 -26.76
CA THR A 127 -2.54 -15.71 -25.80
C THR A 127 -1.56 -14.71 -26.39
N LEU A 128 -1.35 -13.62 -25.68
CA LEU A 128 -0.40 -12.57 -26.04
C LEU A 128 0.81 -12.67 -25.12
N LEU A 129 2.01 -12.64 -25.68
CA LEU A 129 3.27 -12.54 -24.96
C LEU A 129 3.72 -11.09 -24.98
N ARG A 130 3.87 -10.50 -23.82
CA ARG A 130 4.44 -9.18 -23.61
C ARG A 130 5.93 -9.28 -23.30
N THR A 131 6.73 -8.45 -23.98
CA THR A 131 8.17 -8.31 -23.71
C THR A 131 8.51 -6.85 -23.50
N ILE A 132 9.10 -6.53 -22.34
CA ILE A 132 9.52 -5.20 -21.91
C ILE A 132 10.93 -5.35 -21.33
N ASP A 133 11.96 -4.92 -22.05
CA ASP A 133 13.36 -5.16 -21.70
C ASP A 133 13.60 -6.67 -21.39
N THR A 134 13.90 -7.01 -20.15
CA THR A 134 14.08 -8.39 -19.68
C THR A 134 12.82 -8.99 -19.06
N ALA A 135 11.80 -8.18 -18.79
CA ALA A 135 10.55 -8.64 -18.20
C ALA A 135 9.62 -9.23 -19.26
N ARG A 136 8.96 -10.31 -18.90
CA ARG A 136 7.95 -10.97 -19.73
C ARG A 136 6.73 -11.32 -18.91
N TYR A 137 5.56 -11.20 -19.52
CA TYR A 137 4.31 -11.72 -18.98
C TYR A 137 3.35 -12.09 -20.10
N TYR A 138 2.34 -12.86 -19.77
CA TYR A 138 1.33 -13.32 -20.73
C TYR A 138 -0.02 -12.69 -20.41
N VAL A 139 -0.77 -12.40 -21.45
CA VAL A 139 -2.18 -12.00 -21.37
C VAL A 139 -2.99 -13.01 -22.13
N ARG A 140 -3.75 -13.83 -21.40
CA ARG A 140 -4.69 -14.75 -21.99
C ARG A 140 -6.06 -14.06 -22.10
N LEU A 141 -6.59 -14.07 -23.31
CA LEU A 141 -7.95 -13.64 -23.61
C LEU A 141 -8.80 -14.86 -23.86
N ASP A 142 -9.94 -14.95 -23.23
CA ASP A 142 -10.97 -15.97 -23.51
C ASP A 142 -12.29 -15.25 -23.77
N TRP A 143 -13.14 -15.80 -24.66
CA TRP A 143 -14.44 -15.18 -24.96
C TRP A 143 -15.50 -16.22 -25.29
N THR A 144 -16.77 -15.83 -25.12
CA THR A 144 -17.93 -16.65 -25.55
C THR A 144 -18.33 -16.25 -26.96
N GLY A 145 -19.01 -17.20 -27.68
CA GLY A 145 -19.49 -16.95 -29.02
C GLY A 145 -18.38 -16.88 -30.05
N LYS A 146 -18.66 -16.21 -31.18
CA LYS A 146 -17.70 -16.00 -32.26
C LYS A 146 -17.10 -14.61 -32.21
N ALA A 147 -15.78 -14.54 -32.31
CA ALA A 147 -15.07 -13.26 -32.46
C ALA A 147 -13.78 -13.44 -33.26
N THR A 148 -13.30 -12.37 -33.85
CA THR A 148 -12.07 -12.37 -34.64
C THR A 148 -11.05 -11.44 -33.95
N ILE A 149 -9.87 -11.99 -33.61
CA ILE A 149 -8.74 -11.19 -33.13
C ILE A 149 -7.86 -10.73 -34.29
N ALA A 150 -7.46 -9.48 -34.30
CA ALA A 150 -6.56 -8.91 -35.31
C ALA A 150 -5.53 -7.98 -34.66
N GLN A 151 -4.27 -8.05 -35.11
CA GLN A 151 -3.24 -7.11 -34.73
C GLN A 151 -3.37 -5.82 -35.55
N LYS A 152 -3.47 -4.67 -34.89
CA LYS A 152 -3.57 -3.34 -35.49
C LYS A 152 -2.27 -2.55 -35.44
N GLY A 153 -1.44 -2.84 -34.48
CA GLY A 153 -0.14 -2.20 -34.28
C GLY A 153 0.80 -3.10 -33.47
N ARG A 154 2.01 -2.65 -33.20
CA ARG A 154 3.02 -3.43 -32.47
C ARG A 154 2.51 -3.93 -31.11
N ASN A 155 1.75 -3.09 -30.39
CA ASN A 155 1.24 -3.35 -29.06
C ASN A 155 -0.28 -3.11 -28.98
N HIS A 156 -0.98 -3.27 -30.12
CA HIS A 156 -2.40 -3.02 -30.24
C HIS A 156 -3.09 -4.16 -31.00
N PHE A 157 -4.08 -4.74 -30.37
CA PHE A 157 -4.94 -5.78 -30.94
C PHE A 157 -6.40 -5.37 -30.83
N THR A 158 -7.23 -5.88 -31.72
CA THR A 158 -8.69 -5.75 -31.64
C THR A 158 -9.33 -7.10 -31.62
N LEU A 159 -10.38 -7.26 -30.82
CA LEU A 159 -11.28 -8.42 -30.83
C LEU A 159 -12.65 -7.95 -31.29
N THR A 160 -13.14 -8.45 -32.41
CA THR A 160 -14.43 -8.07 -33.02
C THR A 160 -15.42 -9.22 -32.83
N PRO A 161 -16.48 -9.02 -32.02
CA PRO A 161 -17.51 -10.04 -31.79
C PRO A 161 -18.53 -10.12 -32.96
N GLU A 162 -19.23 -11.25 -33.06
CA GLU A 162 -20.34 -11.45 -34.00
C GLU A 162 -21.68 -11.60 -33.27
N GLU A 163 -21.69 -11.62 -31.94
CA GLU A 163 -22.87 -11.90 -31.12
C GLU A 163 -23.40 -10.62 -30.43
N ASP A 164 -24.72 -10.54 -30.27
CA ASP A 164 -25.38 -9.42 -29.55
C ASP A 164 -25.10 -9.45 -28.02
N ARG A 165 -24.78 -10.64 -27.51
CA ARG A 165 -24.35 -10.85 -26.12
C ARG A 165 -23.18 -11.79 -26.07
N TRP A 166 -22.10 -11.33 -25.48
CA TRP A 166 -20.85 -12.10 -25.34
C TRP A 166 -20.06 -11.63 -24.13
N THR A 167 -19.14 -12.48 -23.67
CA THR A 167 -18.26 -12.19 -22.54
C THR A 167 -16.81 -12.30 -22.99
N ILE A 168 -15.97 -11.34 -22.58
CA ILE A 168 -14.52 -11.41 -22.67
C ILE A 168 -13.93 -11.52 -21.27
N ALA A 169 -12.90 -12.35 -21.11
CA ALA A 169 -12.01 -12.36 -19.95
C ALA A 169 -10.61 -11.98 -20.39
N ALA A 170 -9.88 -11.24 -19.54
CA ALA A 170 -8.45 -11.03 -19.69
C ALA A 170 -7.74 -11.45 -18.39
N HIS A 171 -6.80 -12.38 -18.52
CA HIS A 171 -6.02 -12.95 -17.42
C HIS A 171 -4.54 -12.68 -17.64
N PHE A 172 -3.90 -12.05 -16.64
CA PHE A 172 -2.50 -11.63 -16.67
C PHE A 172 -1.67 -12.59 -15.82
N THR A 173 -0.59 -13.16 -16.40
CA THR A 173 0.25 -14.14 -15.69
C THR A 173 1.74 -13.93 -15.99
N PRO A 174 2.66 -14.13 -15.02
CA PRO A 174 4.09 -14.02 -15.27
C PRO A 174 4.66 -15.17 -16.11
N GLN A 175 3.93 -16.27 -16.21
CA GLN A 175 4.32 -17.48 -16.96
C GLN A 175 3.20 -17.91 -17.89
N GLU A 176 3.56 -18.59 -18.98
CA GLU A 176 2.56 -19.19 -19.88
C GLU A 176 1.75 -20.23 -19.11
N THR A 177 0.46 -19.96 -18.95
CA THR A 177 -0.47 -20.90 -18.30
C THR A 177 -1.29 -21.62 -19.36
N LYS A 178 -1.25 -22.96 -19.32
CA LYS A 178 -2.32 -23.75 -19.94
C LYS A 178 -3.53 -23.63 -19.02
N ALA A 179 -4.59 -23.00 -19.51
CA ALA A 179 -5.79 -22.84 -18.71
C ALA A 179 -6.32 -24.20 -18.24
N THR A 180 -6.53 -24.35 -16.93
CA THR A 180 -7.32 -25.46 -16.37
C THR A 180 -8.80 -25.32 -16.77
N ALA A 181 -9.61 -26.36 -16.63
CA ALA A 181 -11.05 -26.29 -16.94
C ALA A 181 -11.77 -25.20 -16.11
N GLU A 182 -11.36 -24.99 -14.85
CA GLU A 182 -11.90 -23.94 -13.98
C GLU A 182 -11.49 -22.53 -14.44
N GLN A 183 -10.29 -22.38 -14.98
CA GLN A 183 -9.81 -21.09 -15.54
C GLN A 183 -10.47 -20.78 -16.89
N GLN A 184 -11.08 -21.76 -17.54
CA GLN A 184 -11.82 -21.58 -18.80
C GLN A 184 -13.27 -21.12 -18.55
N ASP A 185 -13.81 -21.29 -17.34
CA ASP A 185 -15.16 -20.82 -17.01
C ASP A 185 -15.14 -19.32 -16.70
N ILE A 186 -15.15 -18.53 -17.77
CA ILE A 186 -15.18 -17.06 -17.66
C ILE A 186 -16.51 -16.53 -17.13
N LEU A 187 -17.57 -17.34 -17.19
CA LEU A 187 -18.90 -16.95 -16.68
C LEU A 187 -19.00 -17.10 -15.15
N ALA A 188 -18.11 -17.88 -14.54
CA ALA A 188 -18.07 -18.06 -13.09
C ALA A 188 -17.46 -16.87 -12.34
N VAL A 189 -16.72 -15.97 -13.01
CA VAL A 189 -16.00 -14.86 -12.36
C VAL A 189 -16.95 -13.88 -11.66
N GLU A 190 -18.07 -13.54 -12.27
CA GLU A 190 -19.09 -12.67 -11.64
C GLU A 190 -19.63 -13.31 -10.35
N GLY A 191 -19.93 -14.60 -10.38
CA GLY A 191 -20.36 -15.35 -9.21
C GLY A 191 -19.29 -15.42 -8.10
N ALA A 192 -18.03 -15.59 -8.48
CA ALA A 192 -16.91 -15.59 -7.54
C ALA A 192 -16.70 -14.21 -6.89
N ALA A 193 -16.77 -13.12 -7.67
CA ALA A 193 -16.73 -11.75 -7.16
C ALA A 193 -17.89 -11.49 -6.17
N THR A 194 -19.11 -11.86 -6.56
CA THR A 194 -20.30 -11.75 -5.70
C THR A 194 -20.12 -12.50 -4.39
N ALA A 195 -19.64 -13.77 -4.46
CA ALA A 195 -19.43 -14.57 -3.25
C ALA A 195 -18.36 -13.96 -2.34
N PHE A 196 -17.25 -13.47 -2.91
CA PHE A 196 -16.18 -12.80 -2.15
C PHE A 196 -16.70 -11.56 -1.42
N TRP A 197 -17.38 -10.63 -2.12
CA TRP A 197 -17.84 -9.38 -1.53
C TRP A 197 -18.97 -9.59 -0.52
N ASN A 198 -19.90 -10.50 -0.79
CA ASN A 198 -20.91 -10.87 0.21
C ASN A 198 -20.26 -11.43 1.48
N ASN A 199 -19.27 -12.32 1.33
CA ASN A 199 -18.54 -12.85 2.50
C ASN A 199 -17.76 -11.74 3.23
N PHE A 200 -17.12 -10.82 2.48
CA PHE A 200 -16.42 -9.67 3.06
C PHE A 200 -17.33 -8.86 3.98
N TRP A 201 -18.51 -8.46 3.50
CA TRP A 201 -19.45 -7.66 4.29
C TRP A 201 -20.11 -8.44 5.41
N MET A 202 -20.43 -9.70 5.21
CA MET A 202 -21.12 -10.53 6.22
C MET A 202 -20.19 -11.08 7.30
N LYS A 203 -18.90 -11.26 7.01
CA LYS A 203 -17.90 -11.70 7.98
C LYS A 203 -17.38 -10.53 8.82
N GLY A 204 -17.19 -9.37 8.20
CA GLY A 204 -16.52 -8.22 8.79
C GLY A 204 -17.39 -7.38 9.72
N GLY A 205 -16.73 -6.43 10.38
CA GLY A 205 -17.41 -5.39 11.13
C GLY A 205 -18.03 -4.35 10.20
N VAL A 206 -19.29 -3.99 10.48
CA VAL A 206 -20.00 -2.92 9.77
C VAL A 206 -20.36 -1.78 10.70
N VAL A 207 -20.53 -0.61 10.12
CA VAL A 207 -21.05 0.58 10.82
C VAL A 207 -22.47 0.83 10.33
N ASP A 208 -23.43 0.85 11.25
CA ASP A 208 -24.83 1.17 11.00
C ASP A 208 -25.25 2.34 11.88
N PHE A 209 -25.47 3.49 11.27
CA PHE A 209 -25.94 4.70 11.92
C PHE A 209 -27.44 4.99 11.66
N SER A 210 -28.22 4.00 11.22
CA SER A 210 -29.64 4.17 10.88
C SER A 210 -30.48 4.73 12.03
N HIS A 211 -30.08 4.49 13.27
CA HIS A 211 -30.70 5.02 14.48
C HIS A 211 -30.10 6.33 15.01
N CYS A 212 -29.06 6.86 14.35
CA CYS A 212 -28.43 8.12 14.76
C CYS A 212 -29.24 9.31 14.21
N THR A 213 -29.51 10.28 15.07
CA THR A 213 -30.28 11.48 14.72
C THR A 213 -29.43 12.64 14.22
N ASP A 214 -28.10 12.52 14.30
CA ASP A 214 -27.18 13.53 13.75
C ASP A 214 -27.27 13.52 12.20
N PRO A 215 -27.53 14.66 11.55
CA PRO A 215 -27.68 14.73 10.10
C PRO A 215 -26.41 14.32 9.32
N ARG A 216 -25.23 14.29 9.97
CA ARG A 216 -23.97 13.86 9.37
C ARG A 216 -23.76 12.34 9.40
N ALA A 217 -24.55 11.61 10.18
CA ALA A 217 -24.35 10.18 10.44
C ALA A 217 -24.35 9.34 9.15
N LYS A 218 -25.32 9.60 8.25
CA LYS A 218 -25.41 8.89 6.96
C LYS A 218 -24.17 9.09 6.08
N GLU A 219 -23.65 10.31 6.04
CA GLU A 219 -22.43 10.60 5.27
C GLU A 219 -21.18 9.96 5.91
N LEU A 220 -21.10 9.92 7.23
CA LEU A 220 -20.02 9.23 7.92
C LEU A 220 -20.07 7.72 7.65
N GLU A 221 -21.25 7.09 7.73
CA GLU A 221 -21.43 5.68 7.38
C GLU A 221 -20.98 5.39 5.95
N ARG A 222 -21.43 6.19 5.00
CA ARG A 222 -21.02 6.08 3.59
C ARG A 222 -19.50 6.13 3.43
N ARG A 223 -18.83 7.06 4.13
CA ARG A 223 -17.36 7.19 4.07
C ARG A 223 -16.66 5.98 4.66
N VAL A 224 -17.12 5.47 5.80
CA VAL A 224 -16.52 4.29 6.43
C VAL A 224 -16.65 3.07 5.52
N VAL A 225 -17.86 2.80 5.00
CA VAL A 225 -18.12 1.67 4.10
C VAL A 225 -17.27 1.80 2.82
N LEU A 226 -17.28 2.97 2.18
CA LEU A 226 -16.48 3.21 0.98
C LEU A 226 -14.98 3.05 1.24
N SER A 227 -14.47 3.50 2.39
CA SER A 227 -13.07 3.35 2.76
C SER A 227 -12.67 1.89 2.93
N GLN A 228 -13.51 1.06 3.56
CA GLN A 228 -13.27 -0.38 3.68
C GLN A 228 -13.19 -1.05 2.29
N TYR A 229 -14.14 -0.72 1.41
CA TYR A 229 -14.14 -1.22 0.03
C TYR A 229 -12.87 -0.82 -0.72
N LEU A 230 -12.54 0.48 -0.71
CA LEU A 230 -11.38 1.00 -1.43
C LEU A 230 -10.06 0.39 -0.92
N LEU A 231 -9.90 0.24 0.39
CA LEU A 231 -8.71 -0.40 0.95
C LEU A 231 -8.62 -1.88 0.55
N ALA A 232 -9.74 -2.61 0.52
CA ALA A 232 -9.75 -3.98 0.04
C ALA A 232 -9.37 -4.09 -1.45
N VAL A 233 -9.89 -3.19 -2.30
CA VAL A 233 -9.51 -3.15 -3.74
C VAL A 233 -8.06 -2.74 -3.95
N GLN A 234 -7.58 -1.74 -3.19
CA GLN A 234 -6.29 -1.10 -3.45
C GLN A 234 -5.11 -1.77 -2.73
N CYS A 235 -5.34 -2.40 -1.57
CA CYS A 235 -4.28 -2.75 -0.64
C CYS A 235 -4.26 -4.21 -0.17
N ALA A 236 -5.22 -5.05 -0.55
CA ALA A 236 -5.32 -6.44 -0.05
C ALA A 236 -4.51 -7.48 -0.86
N GLY A 237 -3.50 -7.05 -1.61
CA GLY A 237 -2.63 -7.93 -2.38
C GLY A 237 -1.65 -8.75 -1.52
N PRO A 238 -0.90 -9.68 -2.14
CA PRO A 238 0.07 -10.54 -1.45
C PRO A 238 1.38 -9.83 -1.08
N THR A 239 1.54 -8.59 -1.47
CA THR A 239 2.73 -7.75 -1.23
C THR A 239 2.32 -6.39 -0.70
N PRO A 240 3.23 -5.67 0.00
CA PRO A 240 2.95 -4.30 0.41
C PRO A 240 2.56 -3.42 -0.78
N PRO A 241 1.49 -2.63 -0.68
CA PRO A 241 1.12 -1.73 -1.75
C PRO A 241 2.10 -0.55 -1.87
N GLN A 242 2.06 0.15 -2.99
CA GLN A 242 2.60 1.50 -3.07
C GLN A 242 1.72 2.46 -2.25
N GLU A 243 2.16 3.71 -2.08
CA GLU A 243 1.45 4.69 -1.23
C GLU A 243 -0.02 4.88 -1.62
N THR A 244 -0.31 5.02 -2.89
CA THR A 244 -1.67 5.22 -3.43
C THR A 244 -2.44 3.93 -3.72
N GLY A 245 -1.90 2.76 -3.37
CA GLY A 245 -2.52 1.47 -3.66
C GLY A 245 -2.27 0.98 -5.08
N LEU A 246 -3.32 0.56 -5.81
CA LEU A 246 -3.19 -0.17 -7.07
C LEU A 246 -3.26 0.71 -8.33
N THR A 247 -4.18 1.68 -8.36
CA THR A 247 -4.67 2.27 -9.63
C THR A 247 -3.87 3.46 -10.15
N TYR A 248 -3.06 4.09 -9.33
CA TYR A 248 -2.25 5.25 -9.70
C TYR A 248 -0.85 5.12 -9.12
N ASN A 249 0.18 5.40 -9.94
CA ASN A 249 1.56 5.27 -9.51
C ASN A 249 1.96 6.44 -8.61
N SER A 250 2.55 6.14 -7.46
CA SER A 250 3.14 7.14 -6.58
C SER A 250 4.45 6.63 -5.98
N TRP A 251 5.33 7.56 -5.65
CA TRP A 251 6.65 7.24 -5.11
C TRP A 251 7.34 6.11 -5.88
N PHE A 252 7.36 6.25 -7.22
CA PHE A 252 8.03 5.33 -8.16
C PHE A 252 7.47 3.90 -8.17
N GLY A 253 6.24 3.69 -7.75
CA GLY A 253 5.62 2.34 -7.70
C GLY A 253 6.31 1.36 -6.75
N LYS A 254 7.06 1.86 -5.76
CA LYS A 254 7.74 1.03 -4.75
C LYS A 254 6.77 0.54 -3.67
N PHE A 255 7.09 -0.59 -3.05
CA PHE A 255 6.41 -1.00 -1.82
C PHE A 255 6.64 0.04 -0.73
N HIS A 256 5.56 0.49 -0.08
CA HIS A 256 5.60 1.63 0.82
C HIS A 256 5.36 1.22 2.27
N LEU A 257 6.45 0.81 2.96
CA LEU A 257 6.32 0.30 4.33
C LEU A 257 6.04 1.41 5.36
N GLU A 258 6.27 2.66 5.01
CA GLU A 258 5.87 3.80 5.81
C GLU A 258 4.35 3.87 5.97
N MET A 259 3.61 3.69 4.85
CA MET A 259 2.16 3.80 4.79
C MET A 259 1.42 2.51 5.10
N ILE A 260 2.13 1.39 5.27
CA ILE A 260 1.51 0.07 5.43
C ILE A 260 0.59 -0.02 6.66
N TYR A 261 0.84 0.79 7.69
CA TYR A 261 -0.04 0.91 8.85
C TYR A 261 -1.47 1.27 8.43
N TRP A 262 -1.63 2.35 7.66
CA TRP A 262 -2.94 2.81 7.18
C TRP A 262 -3.54 1.90 6.12
N HIS A 263 -2.72 1.24 5.31
CA HIS A 263 -3.20 0.29 4.32
C HIS A 263 -3.78 -0.98 4.95
N GLN A 264 -3.25 -1.43 6.09
CA GLN A 264 -3.44 -2.79 6.56
C GLN A 264 -4.12 -2.92 7.92
N ALA A 265 -3.89 -1.98 8.86
CA ALA A 265 -4.36 -2.13 10.25
C ALA A 265 -5.89 -2.30 10.37
N GLN A 266 -6.64 -1.61 9.51
CA GLN A 266 -8.10 -1.67 9.50
C GLN A 266 -8.64 -3.07 9.19
N PHE A 267 -7.93 -3.91 8.43
CA PHE A 267 -8.39 -5.26 8.13
C PHE A 267 -8.59 -6.09 9.41
N ALA A 268 -7.61 -6.07 10.32
CA ALA A 268 -7.77 -6.76 11.60
C ALA A 268 -8.82 -6.12 12.52
N LEU A 269 -9.01 -4.78 12.42
CA LEU A 269 -10.01 -4.07 13.23
C LEU A 269 -11.44 -4.38 12.78
N TYR A 270 -11.65 -4.69 11.51
CA TYR A 270 -12.95 -5.00 10.93
C TYR A 270 -13.17 -6.50 10.65
N GLY A 271 -12.31 -7.40 11.17
CA GLY A 271 -12.50 -8.85 11.07
C GLY A 271 -12.11 -9.47 9.74
N HIS A 272 -11.17 -8.83 9.03
CA HIS A 272 -10.59 -9.30 7.76
C HIS A 272 -9.09 -9.65 7.91
N GLU A 273 -8.75 -10.38 8.97
CA GLU A 273 -7.36 -10.75 9.31
C GLU A 273 -6.70 -11.57 8.20
N ASP A 274 -7.46 -12.31 7.43
CA ASP A 274 -7.01 -13.09 6.28
C ASP A 274 -6.41 -12.19 5.18
N LEU A 275 -6.99 -11.01 4.93
CA LEU A 275 -6.45 -10.05 3.98
C LEU A 275 -5.14 -9.42 4.48
N LEU A 276 -5.07 -9.08 5.78
CA LEU A 276 -3.83 -8.62 6.39
C LEU A 276 -2.74 -9.69 6.35
N LEU A 277 -3.06 -10.95 6.72
CA LEU A 277 -2.13 -12.07 6.68
C LEU A 277 -1.60 -12.34 5.27
N ARG A 278 -2.40 -12.09 4.23
CA ARG A 278 -1.97 -12.21 2.83
C ARG A 278 -0.73 -11.34 2.57
N THR A 279 -0.78 -10.08 2.97
CA THR A 279 0.35 -9.13 2.82
C THR A 279 1.50 -9.42 3.78
N LEU A 280 1.22 -9.78 5.04
CA LEU A 280 2.26 -10.02 6.05
C LEU A 280 3.19 -11.19 5.69
N LYS A 281 2.75 -12.13 4.88
CA LYS A 281 3.60 -13.25 4.40
C LYS A 281 4.84 -12.76 3.65
N TRP A 282 4.75 -11.62 2.96
CA TRP A 282 5.88 -11.03 2.26
C TRP A 282 7.08 -10.76 3.16
N TYR A 283 6.88 -10.37 4.41
CA TYR A 283 7.97 -10.06 5.34
C TYR A 283 8.92 -11.24 5.58
N HIS A 284 8.44 -12.48 5.45
CA HIS A 284 9.31 -13.66 5.55
C HIS A 284 10.31 -13.73 4.39
N SER A 285 9.85 -13.50 3.17
CA SER A 285 10.72 -13.51 1.98
C SER A 285 11.67 -12.30 1.94
N ALA A 286 11.28 -11.19 2.56
CA ALA A 286 12.01 -9.92 2.59
C ALA A 286 13.05 -9.83 3.73
N ALA A 287 13.06 -10.78 4.67
CA ALA A 287 13.86 -10.71 5.89
C ALA A 287 15.38 -10.61 5.61
N ASP A 288 15.89 -11.32 4.60
CA ASP A 288 17.31 -11.28 4.26
C ASP A 288 17.73 -9.91 3.71
N GLY A 289 16.89 -9.26 2.90
CA GLY A 289 17.11 -7.89 2.44
C GLY A 289 17.16 -6.91 3.61
N ALA A 290 16.17 -7.00 4.52
CA ALA A 290 16.10 -6.15 5.70
C ALA A 290 17.30 -6.33 6.64
N ARG A 291 17.80 -7.57 6.80
CA ARG A 291 19.02 -7.87 7.56
C ARG A 291 20.24 -7.25 6.92
N HIS A 292 20.41 -7.41 5.61
CA HIS A 292 21.52 -6.82 4.87
C HIS A 292 21.57 -5.30 5.03
N ILE A 293 20.42 -4.62 5.05
CA ILE A 293 20.36 -3.17 5.27
C ILE A 293 20.82 -2.82 6.70
N ALA A 294 20.32 -3.53 7.72
CA ALA A 294 20.74 -3.30 9.11
C ALA A 294 22.28 -3.45 9.27
N GLU A 295 22.84 -4.57 8.83
CA GLU A 295 24.28 -4.87 8.89
C GLU A 295 25.11 -3.82 8.14
N ARG A 296 24.71 -3.43 6.92
CA ARG A 296 25.39 -2.41 6.13
C ARG A 296 25.42 -1.05 6.84
N GLN A 297 24.41 -0.76 7.64
CA GLN A 297 24.32 0.47 8.41
C GLN A 297 24.97 0.39 9.78
N GLY A 298 25.44 -0.82 10.18
CA GLY A 298 26.13 -1.07 11.45
C GLY A 298 25.19 -1.39 12.61
N PHE A 299 24.00 -1.91 12.31
CA PHE A 299 22.99 -2.32 13.27
C PHE A 299 22.73 -3.82 13.22
N GLU A 300 22.08 -4.35 14.24
CA GLU A 300 21.61 -5.73 14.33
C GLU A 300 20.15 -5.87 13.85
N GLY A 301 19.69 -7.10 13.69
CA GLY A 301 18.29 -7.41 13.42
C GLY A 301 17.82 -7.10 12.00
N LEU A 302 16.59 -6.62 11.86
CA LEU A 302 15.92 -6.34 10.57
C LEU A 302 15.53 -4.87 10.47
N ARG A 303 16.03 -4.19 9.44
CA ARG A 303 15.63 -2.80 9.16
C ARG A 303 14.64 -2.73 8.00
N TRP A 304 13.43 -2.27 8.29
CA TRP A 304 12.38 -2.03 7.32
C TRP A 304 12.44 -0.57 6.83
N MET A 305 12.68 -0.40 5.53
CA MET A 305 12.86 0.94 4.94
C MET A 305 11.52 1.55 4.52
N LYS A 306 11.48 2.89 4.34
CA LYS A 306 10.28 3.60 3.86
C LYS A 306 9.74 2.99 2.57
N MET A 307 10.58 2.93 1.55
CA MET A 307 10.25 2.42 0.21
C MET A 307 11.24 1.32 -0.18
N THR A 308 10.72 0.21 -0.66
CA THR A 308 11.53 -0.94 -1.04
C THR A 308 11.10 -1.54 -2.37
N ASP A 309 11.96 -2.38 -2.91
CA ASP A 309 11.60 -3.34 -3.94
C ASP A 309 11.03 -4.64 -3.33
N PRO A 310 10.67 -5.65 -4.15
CA PRO A 310 10.17 -6.94 -3.67
C PRO A 310 11.10 -7.69 -2.70
N ASP A 311 12.41 -7.48 -2.79
CA ASP A 311 13.42 -8.12 -1.96
C ASP A 311 13.80 -7.28 -0.72
N ALA A 312 12.99 -6.29 -0.38
CA ALA A 312 13.19 -5.31 0.71
C ALA A 312 14.42 -4.40 0.53
N MET A 313 15.02 -4.35 -0.66
CA MET A 313 16.11 -3.42 -0.91
C MET A 313 15.60 -1.99 -1.01
N GLU A 314 16.27 -1.08 -0.31
CA GLU A 314 15.82 0.31 -0.19
C GLU A 314 15.92 1.09 -1.50
N ALA A 315 14.91 1.92 -1.79
CA ALA A 315 15.00 2.94 -2.82
C ALA A 315 15.88 4.10 -2.33
N PRO A 316 16.93 4.53 -3.08
CA PRO A 316 17.76 5.66 -2.66
C PRO A 316 16.96 6.92 -2.41
N SER A 317 17.15 7.55 -1.25
CA SER A 317 16.36 8.70 -0.84
C SER A 317 17.13 9.63 0.11
N LYS A 318 16.83 10.94 0.06
CA LYS A 318 17.33 11.91 1.03
C LYS A 318 16.59 11.85 2.35
N VAL A 319 15.32 11.43 2.31
CA VAL A 319 14.40 11.37 3.44
C VAL A 319 14.24 9.92 3.87
N GLY A 320 13.75 9.06 3.00
CA GLY A 320 13.37 7.69 3.32
C GLY A 320 14.47 6.85 3.95
N SER A 321 15.75 7.12 3.60
CA SER A 321 16.90 6.43 4.22
C SER A 321 17.08 6.76 5.71
N PHE A 322 16.51 7.86 6.20
CA PHE A 322 16.65 8.33 7.58
C PHE A 322 15.37 8.21 8.40
N LEU A 323 14.24 7.80 7.79
CA LEU A 323 13.01 7.54 8.52
C LEU A 323 13.10 6.21 9.28
N ILE A 324 12.54 6.20 10.48
CA ILE A 324 12.54 5.02 11.36
C ILE A 324 11.14 4.70 11.93
N TRP A 325 10.20 5.59 11.89
CA TRP A 325 8.91 5.44 12.56
C TRP A 325 8.05 4.28 12.01
N GLN A 326 8.33 3.83 10.78
CA GLN A 326 7.72 2.64 10.18
C GLN A 326 8.29 1.33 10.73
N GLN A 327 9.40 1.36 11.48
CA GLN A 327 10.09 0.15 11.94
C GLN A 327 9.19 -0.78 12.76
N PRO A 328 8.36 -0.34 13.72
CA PRO A 328 7.49 -1.22 14.49
C PRO A 328 6.17 -1.61 13.80
N HIS A 329 5.92 -1.19 12.54
CA HIS A 329 4.66 -1.53 11.87
C HIS A 329 4.43 -3.04 11.77
N LEU A 330 5.45 -3.82 11.42
CA LEU A 330 5.35 -5.28 11.39
C LEU A 330 4.92 -5.85 12.75
N ILE A 331 5.55 -5.39 13.84
CA ILE A 331 5.23 -5.82 15.20
C ILE A 331 3.76 -5.53 15.50
N HIS A 332 3.31 -4.32 15.16
CA HIS A 332 1.93 -3.89 15.39
C HIS A 332 0.92 -4.70 14.59
N LEU A 333 1.15 -4.87 13.30
CA LEU A 333 0.25 -5.60 12.42
C LEU A 333 0.13 -7.07 12.82
N ALA A 334 1.24 -7.71 13.17
CA ALA A 334 1.24 -9.08 13.69
C ALA A 334 0.49 -9.17 15.07
N GLU A 335 0.70 -8.18 15.94
CA GLU A 335 -0.03 -8.08 17.21
C GLU A 335 -1.54 -7.90 16.99
N LEU A 336 -1.96 -7.09 16.02
CA LEU A 336 -3.39 -6.92 15.70
C LEU A 336 -4.03 -8.25 15.25
N VAL A 337 -3.36 -9.00 14.37
CA VAL A 337 -3.85 -10.33 13.95
C VAL A 337 -3.95 -11.26 15.14
N TYR A 338 -2.91 -11.34 15.99
CA TYR A 338 -2.96 -12.20 17.18
C TYR A 338 -4.10 -11.77 18.14
N ARG A 339 -4.27 -10.47 18.34
CA ARG A 339 -5.35 -9.97 19.23
C ARG A 339 -6.74 -10.28 18.70
N ALA A 340 -6.93 -10.22 17.40
CA ALA A 340 -8.20 -10.53 16.75
C ALA A 340 -8.51 -12.05 16.79
N THR A 341 -7.53 -12.89 16.47
CA THR A 341 -7.74 -14.33 16.29
C THR A 341 -7.48 -15.15 17.55
N LYS A 342 -6.58 -14.70 18.44
CA LYS A 342 -5.99 -15.49 19.55
C LYS A 342 -5.32 -16.78 19.09
N ASP A 343 -4.95 -16.87 17.81
CA ASP A 343 -4.32 -18.05 17.25
C ASP A 343 -2.81 -18.08 17.58
N GLU A 344 -2.39 -19.09 18.33
CA GLU A 344 -0.97 -19.31 18.66
C GLU A 344 -0.09 -19.53 17.41
N ALA A 345 -0.67 -19.97 16.29
CA ALA A 345 0.09 -20.12 15.05
C ALA A 345 0.61 -18.77 14.57
N VAL A 346 -0.11 -17.67 14.81
CA VAL A 346 0.35 -16.31 14.49
C VAL A 346 1.60 -15.97 15.29
N LEU A 347 1.60 -16.24 16.61
CA LEU A 347 2.79 -16.04 17.44
C LEU A 347 3.97 -16.82 16.90
N LYS A 348 3.81 -18.12 16.66
CA LYS A 348 4.89 -19.02 16.20
C LYS A 348 5.43 -18.57 14.82
N ASN A 349 4.54 -18.22 13.92
CA ASN A 349 4.92 -17.87 12.54
C ASN A 349 5.67 -16.53 12.46
N TYR A 350 5.30 -15.54 13.26
CA TYR A 350 5.87 -14.19 13.19
C TYR A 350 6.88 -13.89 14.30
N TYR A 351 7.09 -14.82 15.24
CA TYR A 351 7.97 -14.60 16.42
C TYR A 351 9.37 -14.13 16.03
N ASP A 352 10.05 -14.84 15.13
CA ASP A 352 11.40 -14.48 14.70
C ASP A 352 11.46 -13.09 14.06
N LEU A 353 10.49 -12.77 13.17
CA LEU A 353 10.40 -11.45 12.55
C LEU A 353 10.20 -10.35 13.60
N VAL A 354 9.34 -10.56 14.58
CA VAL A 354 9.09 -9.61 15.67
C VAL A 354 10.34 -9.41 16.50
N MET A 355 11.03 -10.51 16.91
CA MET A 355 12.26 -10.45 17.69
C MET A 355 13.39 -9.74 16.93
N LYS A 356 13.61 -10.09 15.68
CA LYS A 356 14.67 -9.48 14.86
C LYS A 356 14.37 -8.01 14.53
N THR A 357 13.11 -7.63 14.41
CA THR A 357 12.71 -6.21 14.28
C THR A 357 13.02 -5.45 15.58
N ALA A 358 12.73 -6.05 16.74
CA ALA A 358 13.05 -5.46 18.04
C ALA A 358 14.56 -5.38 18.31
N GLU A 359 15.35 -6.38 17.86
CA GLU A 359 16.82 -6.33 17.91
C GLU A 359 17.36 -5.10 17.18
N PHE A 360 16.84 -4.81 15.97
CA PHE A 360 17.21 -3.58 15.27
C PHE A 360 16.85 -2.34 16.10
N MET A 361 15.64 -2.28 16.65
CA MET A 361 15.20 -1.14 17.46
C MET A 361 16.08 -0.92 18.69
N TYR A 362 16.51 -2.01 19.34
CA TYR A 362 17.45 -1.93 20.45
C TYR A 362 18.83 -1.43 20.00
N SER A 363 19.40 -2.01 18.94
CA SER A 363 20.73 -1.65 18.44
C SER A 363 20.83 -0.24 17.87
N PHE A 364 19.70 0.32 17.41
CA PHE A 364 19.63 1.69 16.87
C PHE A 364 19.64 2.77 17.94
N ALA A 365 19.02 2.52 19.10
CA ALA A 365 18.97 3.49 20.18
C ALA A 365 20.36 3.74 20.76
N THR A 366 20.69 5.02 20.94
CA THR A 366 22.00 5.43 21.47
C THR A 366 21.90 5.72 22.96
N TYR A 367 22.79 5.15 23.77
CA TYR A 367 22.87 5.50 25.19
C TYR A 367 23.59 6.83 25.38
N ASP A 368 22.92 7.79 26.02
CA ASP A 368 23.44 9.10 26.41
C ASP A 368 23.93 9.00 27.86
N GLU A 369 25.23 8.74 28.04
CA GLU A 369 25.86 8.56 29.35
C GLU A 369 25.72 9.78 30.23
N ALA A 370 25.73 10.99 29.65
CA ALA A 370 25.70 12.26 30.43
C ALA A 370 24.34 12.43 31.13
N ASN A 371 23.27 11.92 30.56
CA ASN A 371 21.91 12.07 31.07
C ASN A 371 21.31 10.73 31.52
N ASP A 372 22.06 9.62 31.50
CA ASP A 372 21.62 8.26 31.87
C ASP A 372 20.33 7.84 31.18
N ARG A 373 20.25 8.00 29.86
CA ARG A 373 19.06 7.72 29.06
C ARG A 373 19.38 7.18 27.67
N TYR A 374 18.44 6.51 27.01
CA TYR A 374 18.51 6.17 25.60
C TYR A 374 17.82 7.23 24.74
N ILE A 375 18.45 7.60 23.64
CA ILE A 375 18.00 8.61 22.69
C ILE A 375 17.91 8.07 21.28
N LEU A 376 17.04 8.65 20.46
CA LEU A 376 16.95 8.44 19.01
C LEU A 376 17.51 9.67 18.31
N LYS A 377 18.56 9.50 17.50
CA LYS A 377 19.24 10.60 16.79
C LYS A 377 19.70 10.18 15.41
N GLY A 378 20.09 11.15 14.58
CA GLY A 378 20.54 10.90 13.20
C GLY A 378 19.42 10.48 12.29
N ILE A 379 18.21 10.91 12.56
CA ILE A 379 16.97 10.53 11.87
C ILE A 379 16.24 11.77 11.32
N ILE A 380 15.46 11.54 10.29
CA ILE A 380 14.39 12.45 9.90
C ILE A 380 13.11 11.90 10.56
N ALA A 381 12.35 12.78 11.21
CA ALA A 381 11.08 12.41 11.83
C ALA A 381 9.97 12.22 10.78
N ALA A 382 8.81 11.73 11.21
CA ALA A 382 7.59 11.80 10.39
C ALA A 382 7.28 13.25 9.98
N GLN A 383 7.66 14.24 10.78
CA GLN A 383 7.76 15.64 10.38
C GLN A 383 9.08 15.86 9.61
N GLU A 384 9.02 15.76 8.28
CA GLU A 384 10.19 15.62 7.40
C GLU A 384 11.10 16.86 7.33
N THR A 385 10.62 18.00 7.80
CA THR A 385 11.43 19.23 7.96
C THR A 385 12.43 19.15 9.10
N LEU A 386 12.31 18.19 10.02
CA LEU A 386 13.29 17.88 11.06
C LEU A 386 14.47 17.10 10.43
N ARG A 387 15.58 17.77 10.21
CA ARG A 387 16.75 17.19 9.52
C ARG A 387 17.50 16.20 10.42
N ALA A 388 18.03 15.14 9.82
CA ALA A 388 18.77 14.10 10.54
C ALA A 388 19.99 14.63 11.37
N SER A 389 20.59 15.74 10.96
CA SER A 389 21.70 16.38 11.67
C SER A 389 21.29 17.20 12.90
N GLU A 390 20.01 17.53 13.02
CA GLU A 390 19.45 18.47 13.99
C GLU A 390 18.36 17.85 14.85
N ASN A 391 18.01 16.56 14.61
CA ASN A 391 16.84 15.95 15.21
C ASN A 391 17.22 14.91 16.25
N VAL A 392 16.78 15.14 17.48
CA VAL A 392 16.93 14.21 18.60
C VAL A 392 15.58 14.02 19.27
N ASN A 393 15.22 12.77 19.51
CA ASN A 393 14.06 12.37 20.30
C ASN A 393 12.71 12.97 19.84
N PRO A 394 12.31 12.82 18.56
CA PRO A 394 10.98 13.24 18.18
C PRO A 394 9.92 12.34 18.85
N PRO A 395 8.81 12.91 19.34
CA PRO A 395 7.85 12.24 20.20
C PRO A 395 7.18 11.00 19.58
N MET A 396 6.83 11.05 18.29
CA MET A 396 6.21 9.93 17.61
C MET A 396 7.16 8.73 17.56
N GLU A 397 8.41 8.94 17.21
CA GLU A 397 9.44 7.91 17.12
C GLU A 397 9.77 7.30 18.48
N LEU A 398 9.89 8.13 19.54
CA LEU A 398 10.09 7.62 20.88
C LEU A 398 8.92 6.75 21.36
N SER A 399 7.68 7.19 21.13
CA SER A 399 6.49 6.42 21.49
C SER A 399 6.40 5.14 20.69
N SER A 400 6.76 5.17 19.41
CA SER A 400 6.84 3.99 18.52
C SER A 400 7.88 2.98 19.00
N TRP A 401 9.06 3.45 19.44
CA TRP A 401 10.11 2.60 20.02
C TRP A 401 9.65 1.94 21.31
N HIS A 402 9.05 2.73 22.20
CA HIS A 402 8.50 2.19 23.45
C HIS A 402 7.45 1.10 23.17
N TYR A 403 6.53 1.36 22.25
CA TYR A 403 5.48 0.41 21.88
C TYR A 403 6.06 -0.88 21.27
N GLY A 404 6.93 -0.77 20.27
CA GLY A 404 7.49 -1.92 19.56
C GLY A 404 8.29 -2.85 20.47
N LEU A 405 9.19 -2.29 21.28
CA LEU A 405 9.99 -3.08 22.24
C LEU A 405 9.13 -3.69 23.35
N SER A 406 8.15 -2.95 23.88
CA SER A 406 7.23 -3.47 24.90
C SER A 406 6.38 -4.63 24.35
N THR A 407 5.93 -4.50 23.10
CA THR A 407 5.14 -5.56 22.45
C THR A 407 6.01 -6.80 22.16
N ALA A 408 7.24 -6.62 21.73
CA ALA A 408 8.17 -7.75 21.55
C ALA A 408 8.46 -8.49 22.86
N GLN A 409 8.62 -7.78 23.97
CA GLN A 409 8.75 -8.40 25.30
C GLN A 409 7.47 -9.17 25.69
N LEU A 410 6.30 -8.62 25.40
CA LEU A 410 5.02 -9.32 25.63
C LEU A 410 4.91 -10.60 24.80
N TRP A 411 5.43 -10.61 23.57
CA TRP A 411 5.48 -11.80 22.73
C TRP A 411 6.38 -12.88 23.30
N ARG A 412 7.53 -12.50 23.88
CA ARG A 412 8.40 -13.44 24.60
C ARG A 412 7.65 -14.12 25.77
N GLU A 413 6.98 -13.34 26.60
CA GLU A 413 6.19 -13.86 27.70
C GLU A 413 5.10 -14.83 27.22
N ARG A 414 4.39 -14.50 26.13
CA ARG A 414 3.38 -15.38 25.53
C ARG A 414 3.96 -16.69 24.99
N MET A 415 5.22 -16.67 24.54
CA MET A 415 5.95 -17.86 24.09
C MET A 415 6.60 -18.62 25.23
N GLY A 416 6.45 -18.18 26.47
CA GLY A 416 7.06 -18.80 27.66
C GLY A 416 8.57 -18.51 27.82
N GLU A 417 9.08 -17.49 27.13
CA GLU A 417 10.46 -17.08 27.21
C GLU A 417 10.65 -15.92 28.19
N PRO A 418 11.82 -15.82 28.85
CA PRO A 418 12.12 -14.69 29.72
C PRO A 418 12.26 -13.41 28.90
N ARG A 419 11.91 -12.27 29.51
CA ARG A 419 12.18 -10.95 28.95
C ARG A 419 13.68 -10.72 28.74
N VAL A 420 14.05 -9.92 27.75
CA VAL A 420 15.44 -9.48 27.52
C VAL A 420 15.72 -8.31 28.45
N ALA A 421 16.65 -8.48 29.40
CA ALA A 421 16.96 -7.52 30.43
C ALA A 421 17.47 -6.17 29.87
N GLU A 422 18.24 -6.23 28.79
CA GLU A 422 18.76 -5.06 28.10
C GLU A 422 17.64 -4.21 27.46
N TRP A 423 16.61 -4.88 26.88
CA TRP A 423 15.45 -4.16 26.34
C TRP A 423 14.62 -3.52 27.45
N ASP A 424 14.48 -4.19 28.61
CA ASP A 424 13.81 -3.61 29.77
C ASP A 424 14.59 -2.40 30.34
N THR A 425 15.92 -2.46 30.30
CA THR A 425 16.76 -1.34 30.68
C THR A 425 16.56 -0.13 29.72
N LEU A 426 16.55 -0.40 28.41
CA LEU A 426 16.26 0.64 27.42
C LEU A 426 14.86 1.21 27.64
N LEU A 427 13.83 0.38 27.78
CA LEU A 427 12.46 0.83 28.02
C LEU A 427 12.36 1.67 29.28
N ALA A 428 13.05 1.33 30.35
CA ALA A 428 13.07 2.09 31.61
C ALA A 428 13.74 3.45 31.47
N LYS A 429 14.79 3.52 30.64
CA LYS A 429 15.64 4.71 30.46
C LYS A 429 15.41 5.43 29.12
N LEU A 430 14.40 5.06 28.34
CA LEU A 430 14.06 5.77 27.11
C LEU A 430 13.71 7.22 27.44
N SER A 431 14.27 8.15 26.67
CA SER A 431 14.11 9.59 26.86
C SER A 431 12.63 9.98 27.03
N PRO A 432 12.29 10.85 27.96
CA PRO A 432 10.94 11.42 28.03
C PRO A 432 10.67 12.26 26.77
N LEU A 433 9.40 12.47 26.43
CA LEU A 433 9.00 13.37 25.35
C LEU A 433 9.39 14.81 25.73
N ALA A 434 10.08 15.50 24.82
CA ALA A 434 10.55 16.87 25.02
C ALA A 434 9.39 17.84 25.18
N LYS A 435 9.52 18.79 26.12
CA LYS A 435 8.51 19.79 26.45
C LYS A 435 9.06 21.19 26.25
N ASP A 436 8.17 22.15 26.05
CA ASP A 436 8.53 23.56 26.06
C ASP A 436 9.04 24.01 27.44
N ALA A 437 9.55 25.24 27.53
CA ALA A 437 10.13 25.79 28.77
C ALA A 437 9.12 25.88 29.92
N GLU A 438 7.81 25.90 29.63
CA GLU A 438 6.74 25.93 30.62
C GLU A 438 6.27 24.53 31.03
N GLY A 439 6.72 23.48 30.31
CA GLY A 439 6.29 22.10 30.51
C GLY A 439 4.86 21.80 30.10
N LYS A 440 4.25 22.67 29.26
CA LYS A 440 2.83 22.60 28.87
C LYS A 440 2.58 22.04 27.51
N LEU A 441 3.57 22.05 26.60
CA LEU A 441 3.45 21.57 25.21
C LEU A 441 4.56 20.58 24.93
N TYR A 442 4.27 19.55 24.14
CA TYR A 442 5.30 18.70 23.56
C TYR A 442 5.94 19.41 22.35
N LEU A 443 7.25 19.34 22.23
CA LEU A 443 8.01 19.87 21.09
C LEU A 443 8.06 18.84 19.96
N ALA A 444 8.24 19.29 18.73
CA ALA A 444 8.41 18.42 17.55
C ALA A 444 9.68 17.55 17.64
N SER A 445 10.73 18.04 18.30
CA SER A 445 11.91 17.28 18.74
C SER A 445 12.59 18.03 19.88
N GLU A 446 13.54 17.40 20.56
CA GLU A 446 14.26 17.99 21.70
C GLU A 446 14.99 19.27 21.31
N ASP A 447 15.51 19.34 20.07
CA ASP A 447 16.24 20.50 19.56
C ASP A 447 15.35 21.55 18.88
N ALA A 448 14.06 21.27 18.68
CA ALA A 448 13.11 22.16 18.01
C ALA A 448 12.34 23.01 19.02
N THR A 449 13.04 23.88 19.79
CA THR A 449 12.42 24.71 20.81
C THR A 449 11.44 25.76 20.29
N ASP A 450 11.49 26.07 19.00
CA ASP A 450 10.61 26.98 18.27
C ASP A 450 9.52 26.23 17.43
N SER A 451 9.12 25.01 17.84
CA SER A 451 8.18 24.12 17.16
C SER A 451 6.89 24.80 16.69
N TYR A 452 6.40 25.81 17.42
CA TYR A 452 5.09 26.44 17.17
C TYR A 452 5.18 27.86 16.62
N THR A 453 6.40 28.34 16.32
CA THR A 453 6.64 29.71 15.81
C THR A 453 7.47 29.72 14.52
N ASN A 454 8.16 28.64 14.22
CA ASN A 454 8.96 28.48 13.02
C ASN A 454 8.10 27.96 11.87
N ILE A 455 7.98 28.76 10.80
CA ILE A 455 7.19 28.38 9.61
C ILE A 455 7.62 27.04 9.02
N ARG A 456 8.89 26.67 9.12
CA ARG A 456 9.41 25.36 8.67
C ARG A 456 8.73 24.20 9.37
N PHE A 457 8.33 24.35 10.62
CA PHE A 457 7.70 23.28 11.39
C PHE A 457 6.19 23.30 11.28
N ILE A 458 5.58 24.50 11.32
CA ILE A 458 4.10 24.63 11.32
C ILE A 458 3.45 24.50 9.94
N SER A 459 4.21 24.22 8.87
CA SER A 459 3.74 23.92 7.52
C SER A 459 4.06 22.50 7.05
N ASP A 460 4.39 21.61 7.99
CA ASP A 460 4.65 20.19 7.75
C ASP A 460 3.66 19.33 8.57
N HIS A 461 3.79 18.02 8.53
CA HIS A 461 2.97 17.11 9.34
C HIS A 461 3.09 17.45 10.85
N PRO A 462 1.99 17.61 11.59
CA PRO A 462 2.05 17.77 13.04
C PRO A 462 2.33 16.43 13.74
N ALA A 463 3.47 15.81 13.41
CA ALA A 463 3.79 14.42 13.76
C ALA A 463 3.93 14.19 15.27
N VAL A 464 4.10 15.23 16.07
CA VAL A 464 4.08 15.15 17.54
C VAL A 464 2.79 14.48 18.05
N THR A 465 1.65 14.66 17.36
CA THR A 465 0.37 14.04 17.70
C THR A 465 0.37 12.52 17.51
N GLY A 466 1.27 11.99 16.67
CA GLY A 466 1.45 10.55 16.46
C GLY A 466 1.89 9.79 17.71
N ALA A 467 2.45 10.50 18.70
CA ALA A 467 2.75 9.90 20.01
C ALA A 467 1.48 9.41 20.76
N LEU A 468 0.32 9.99 20.46
CA LEU A 468 -0.98 9.56 20.99
C LEU A 468 -1.75 8.68 19.99
N GLY A 469 -1.76 9.06 18.70
CA GLY A 469 -2.73 8.56 17.74
C GLY A 469 -2.27 7.34 16.92
N MET A 470 -0.97 7.04 16.88
CA MET A 470 -0.42 5.98 16.01
C MET A 470 -0.56 4.58 16.61
N TYR A 471 -0.06 4.38 17.81
CA TYR A 471 -0.06 3.12 18.53
C TYR A 471 -0.82 3.25 19.85
N PRO A 472 -1.10 2.12 20.54
CA PRO A 472 -1.60 2.17 21.90
C PRO A 472 -0.73 3.06 22.79
N GLU A 473 -1.38 3.72 23.75
CA GLU A 473 -0.78 4.72 24.61
C GLU A 473 0.54 4.26 25.26
N SER A 474 1.55 5.08 25.11
CA SER A 474 2.84 4.89 25.75
C SER A 474 2.86 5.54 27.15
N ARG A 475 3.57 4.92 28.11
CA ARG A 475 3.83 5.53 29.41
C ARG A 475 4.61 6.87 29.35
N LEU A 476 5.20 7.19 28.20
CA LEU A 476 5.90 8.44 27.99
C LEU A 476 4.95 9.64 27.82
N LEU A 477 3.68 9.36 27.51
CA LEU A 477 2.70 10.36 27.16
C LEU A 477 1.93 10.85 28.39
N ASP A 478 1.84 12.17 28.53
CA ASP A 478 0.89 12.86 29.40
C ASP A 478 -0.24 13.43 28.52
N LYS A 479 -1.48 12.99 28.79
CA LYS A 479 -2.65 13.36 28.00
C LYS A 479 -3.01 14.85 28.10
N GLU A 480 -2.81 15.46 29.26
CA GLU A 480 -3.09 16.89 29.45
C GLU A 480 -2.16 17.73 28.60
N ILE A 481 -0.86 17.40 28.63
CA ILE A 481 0.14 18.09 27.79
C ILE A 481 -0.14 17.87 26.30
N MET A 482 -0.56 16.64 25.91
CA MET A 482 -0.91 16.37 24.51
C MET A 482 -2.16 17.13 24.07
N ASN A 483 -3.18 17.25 24.91
CA ASN A 483 -4.37 18.05 24.60
C ASN A 483 -3.98 19.53 24.40
N ASN A 484 -3.18 20.10 25.29
CA ASN A 484 -2.67 21.46 25.11
C ASN A 484 -1.86 21.61 23.81
N THR A 485 -1.09 20.58 23.46
CA THR A 485 -0.30 20.52 22.23
C THR A 485 -1.20 20.52 20.99
N ILE A 486 -2.27 19.71 21.00
CA ILE A 486 -3.25 19.66 19.92
C ILE A 486 -3.97 21.00 19.75
N ASP A 487 -4.40 21.62 20.86
CA ASP A 487 -5.03 22.95 20.83
C ASP A 487 -4.09 23.98 20.23
N LYS A 488 -2.80 23.94 20.61
CA LYS A 488 -1.78 24.83 20.06
C LYS A 488 -1.55 24.60 18.56
N ILE A 489 -1.55 23.36 18.11
CA ILE A 489 -1.46 23.02 16.68
C ILE A 489 -2.63 23.64 15.92
N PHE A 490 -3.86 23.48 16.39
CA PHE A 490 -5.02 24.10 15.74
C PHE A 490 -4.98 25.62 15.70
N GLU A 491 -4.32 26.25 16.69
CA GLU A 491 -4.15 27.71 16.75
C GLU A 491 -3.14 28.23 15.71
N VAL A 492 -2.00 27.55 15.53
CA VAL A 492 -0.84 28.12 14.83
C VAL A 492 -0.48 27.46 13.50
N TRP A 493 -0.99 26.24 13.23
CA TRP A 493 -0.58 25.49 12.06
C TRP A 493 -1.04 26.14 10.76
N ASN A 494 -0.16 26.18 9.78
CA ASN A 494 -0.45 26.73 8.45
C ASN A 494 -1.13 25.66 7.58
N TRP A 495 -2.42 25.44 7.82
CA TRP A 495 -3.20 24.39 7.15
C TRP A 495 -3.31 24.55 5.63
N ASP A 496 -3.16 25.78 5.11
CA ASP A 496 -3.24 26.06 3.67
C ASP A 496 -1.96 25.61 2.92
N GLU A 497 -0.84 25.48 3.62
CA GLU A 497 0.45 25.07 3.08
C GLU A 497 0.94 23.72 3.61
N THR A 498 0.23 23.12 4.55
CA THR A 498 0.54 21.80 5.10
C THR A 498 0.17 20.71 4.07
N TRP A 499 1.08 19.81 3.80
CA TRP A 499 0.94 18.71 2.83
C TRP A 499 0.94 17.35 3.50
#